data_23151ccd43b4bbf834e85211b1817b51
#
_entry.id   23151ccd43b4bbf834e85211b1817b51
#
_cell.length_a   1.000
_cell.length_b   1.000
_cell.length_c   1.000
_cell.angle_alpha   90.00
_cell.angle_beta   90.00
_cell.angle_gamma   90.00
#
_symmetry.space_group_name_H-M   'P 1'
#
loop_
_entity.id
_entity.type
_entity.pdbx_description
1 polymer ?
#
loop_
_entity_poly.entity_id
_entity_poly.type
_entity_poly.pdbx_seq_one_letter_code
_entity_poly.pdbx_strand_id
1 'polypeptide(L)'
;MKIFKFTLIALITTAILSCSDNSNDPELDLTNESLAGNYNITILNIDIESSAEVAGVPVTISNTTIDGDTFQVDVVFNTNGTYTAGGQYRVTSTVTPVATAPVTNTEIIVFNNSGSYSINTDENTITFMVQDQALLSGTFNVADFNENSISLDQQVEETVGDITSLINMNISLERI
;
A
#
# COMPACT_ATOMS: atom_id res chain seq x y z
N MET A 1 -0.79 80.35 19.88
CA MET A 1 -1.18 79.83 18.58
C MET A 1 -0.74 78.33 18.53
N LYS A 2 -1.68 77.46 18.67
CA LYS A 2 -1.40 76.03 18.90
C LYS A 2 -1.44 75.27 17.56
N ILE A 3 -0.31 74.70 17.19
CA ILE A 3 -0.18 73.83 16.00
C ILE A 3 -0.54 72.40 16.37
N PHE A 4 -1.64 71.92 15.81
CA PHE A 4 -2.13 70.55 16.01
C PHE A 4 -1.41 69.70 15.00
N LYS A 5 -0.55 68.79 15.48
CA LYS A 5 0.09 67.75 14.65
C LYS A 5 -0.83 66.55 14.58
N PHE A 6 -1.47 66.35 13.47
CA PHE A 6 -2.16 65.09 13.15
C PHE A 6 -1.13 64.04 12.78
N THR A 7 -0.94 63.05 13.65
CA THR A 7 -0.14 61.89 13.34
C THR A 7 -1.08 60.85 12.73
N LEU A 8 -0.99 60.65 11.43
CA LEU A 8 -1.70 59.61 10.69
C LEU A 8 -0.99 58.29 10.97
N ILE A 9 -1.57 57.44 11.84
CA ILE A 9 -1.13 56.09 12.03
C ILE A 9 -1.76 55.27 10.91
N ALA A 10 -0.97 54.97 9.87
CA ALA A 10 -1.31 53.98 8.86
C ALA A 10 -1.22 52.57 9.48
N LEU A 11 -2.38 52.01 9.82
CA LEU A 11 -2.49 50.62 10.26
C LEU A 11 -2.31 49.72 9.03
N ILE A 12 -1.09 49.25 8.81
CA ILE A 12 -0.81 48.23 7.81
C ILE A 12 -1.30 46.91 8.38
N THR A 13 -2.52 46.50 8.04
CA THR A 13 -3.00 45.13 8.23
C THR A 13 -2.31 44.24 7.21
N THR A 14 -1.20 43.65 7.57
CA THR A 14 -0.63 42.52 6.85
C THR A 14 -1.58 41.33 7.02
N ALA A 15 -2.44 41.11 6.03
CA ALA A 15 -3.13 39.84 5.87
C ALA A 15 -2.06 38.77 5.57
N ILE A 16 -1.59 38.11 6.60
CA ILE A 16 -0.89 36.86 6.45
C ILE A 16 -1.93 35.88 5.88
N LEU A 17 -1.92 35.72 4.55
CA LEU A 17 -2.47 34.56 3.89
C LEU A 17 -1.61 33.40 4.37
N SER A 18 -1.97 32.82 5.50
CA SER A 18 -1.56 31.49 5.88
C SER A 18 -2.16 30.56 4.82
N CYS A 19 -1.39 30.26 3.78
CA CYS A 19 -1.58 29.00 3.08
C CYS A 19 -1.31 27.91 4.11
N SER A 20 -2.33 27.52 4.82
CA SER A 20 -2.40 26.19 5.40
C SER A 20 -2.39 25.26 4.19
N ASP A 21 -1.28 24.59 3.94
CA ASP A 21 -1.27 23.34 3.17
C ASP A 21 -2.09 22.31 3.98
N ASN A 22 -3.39 22.55 4.05
CA ASN A 22 -4.33 21.50 4.26
C ASN A 22 -4.43 20.81 2.89
N SER A 23 -3.67 19.77 2.69
CA SER A 23 -4.00 18.70 1.77
C SER A 23 -5.28 18.01 2.27
N ASN A 24 -6.37 18.78 2.31
CA ASN A 24 -7.72 18.26 2.31
C ASN A 24 -8.08 18.01 0.84
N ASP A 25 -7.37 17.10 0.17
CA ASP A 25 -8.02 16.33 -0.87
C ASP A 25 -9.21 15.66 -0.17
N PRO A 26 -10.45 15.85 -0.66
CA PRO A 26 -11.58 15.21 -0.05
C PRO A 26 -11.29 13.71 -0.04
N GLU A 27 -11.24 13.14 1.15
CA GLU A 27 -11.10 11.70 1.33
C GLU A 27 -12.24 11.06 0.55
N LEU A 28 -11.89 10.32 -0.50
CA LEU A 28 -12.87 9.72 -1.39
C LEU A 28 -13.48 8.51 -0.66
N ASP A 29 -14.82 8.47 -0.58
CA ASP A 29 -15.48 7.31 0.01
C ASP A 29 -15.10 6.04 -0.75
N LEU A 30 -14.63 5.03 -0.03
CA LEU A 30 -14.23 3.76 -0.61
C LEU A 30 -15.48 2.94 -0.96
N THR A 31 -15.88 2.99 -2.24
CA THR A 31 -17.01 2.26 -2.81
C THR A 31 -16.60 1.55 -4.09
N ASN A 32 -17.44 0.63 -4.59
CA ASN A 32 -17.17 -0.02 -5.89
C ASN A 32 -17.14 1.00 -7.03
N GLU A 33 -17.97 2.04 -6.97
CA GLU A 33 -18.03 3.10 -7.98
C GLU A 33 -16.78 3.96 -7.97
N SER A 34 -16.31 4.36 -6.80
CA SER A 34 -15.12 5.21 -6.66
C SER A 34 -13.83 4.44 -6.92
N LEU A 35 -13.78 3.15 -6.56
CA LEU A 35 -12.63 2.29 -6.84
C LEU A 35 -12.55 1.87 -8.32
N ALA A 36 -13.68 1.76 -9.03
CA ALA A 36 -13.68 1.30 -10.41
C ALA A 36 -12.79 2.15 -11.32
N GLY A 37 -11.96 1.51 -12.12
CA GLY A 37 -11.02 2.16 -13.02
C GLY A 37 -9.87 1.26 -13.43
N ASN A 38 -8.94 1.85 -14.20
CA ASN A 38 -7.71 1.21 -14.62
C ASN A 38 -6.56 1.74 -13.76
N TYR A 39 -5.69 0.85 -13.32
CA TYR A 39 -4.57 1.17 -12.46
C TYR A 39 -3.30 0.45 -12.92
N ASN A 40 -2.16 1.06 -12.63
CA ASN A 40 -0.85 0.42 -12.68
C ASN A 40 -0.33 0.18 -11.26
N ILE A 41 0.35 -0.94 -11.02
CA ILE A 41 1.10 -1.15 -9.78
C ILE A 41 2.34 -0.27 -9.83
N THR A 42 2.61 0.47 -8.76
CA THR A 42 3.78 1.33 -8.64
C THR A 42 4.70 0.92 -7.49
N ILE A 43 4.16 0.27 -6.47
CA ILE A 43 4.91 -0.26 -5.33
C ILE A 43 4.46 -1.69 -5.05
N LEU A 44 5.42 -2.54 -4.75
CA LEU A 44 5.23 -3.85 -4.14
C LEU A 44 6.40 -4.11 -3.20
N ASN A 45 6.13 -4.16 -1.92
CA ASN A 45 7.11 -4.54 -0.90
C ASN A 45 6.50 -5.64 -0.04
N ILE A 46 7.28 -6.69 0.24
CA ILE A 46 6.89 -7.77 1.14
C ILE A 46 8.05 -8.03 2.09
N ASP A 47 7.77 -7.95 3.39
CA ASP A 47 8.68 -8.30 4.46
C ASP A 47 8.19 -9.56 5.15
N ILE A 48 9.07 -10.57 5.28
CA ILE A 48 8.76 -11.86 5.90
C ILE A 48 9.74 -12.08 7.05
N GLU A 49 9.24 -12.15 8.28
CA GLU A 49 10.00 -12.62 9.42
C GLU A 49 9.64 -14.07 9.72
N SER A 50 10.62 -14.97 9.64
CA SER A 50 10.43 -16.39 9.95
C SER A 50 11.06 -16.72 11.30
N SER A 51 10.30 -17.41 12.15
CA SER A 51 10.70 -17.84 13.48
C SER A 51 10.47 -19.33 13.67
N ALA A 52 11.27 -19.94 14.53
CA ALA A 52 11.07 -21.31 14.98
C ALA A 52 10.98 -21.37 16.51
N GLU A 53 10.24 -22.33 17.04
CA GLU A 53 10.12 -22.48 18.49
C GLU A 53 11.31 -23.26 19.06
N VAL A 54 12.05 -22.63 20.00
CA VAL A 54 13.18 -23.27 20.70
C VAL A 54 12.86 -23.28 22.20
N ALA A 55 12.62 -24.45 22.75
CA ALA A 55 12.26 -24.64 24.15
C ALA A 55 11.03 -23.80 24.61
N GLY A 56 10.03 -23.64 23.74
CA GLY A 56 8.80 -22.87 24.02
C GLY A 56 8.95 -21.36 23.84
N VAL A 57 10.04 -20.92 23.19
CA VAL A 57 10.27 -19.49 22.90
C VAL A 57 10.47 -19.29 21.38
N PRO A 58 9.72 -18.41 20.72
CA PRO A 58 9.94 -18.10 19.31
C PRO A 58 11.29 -17.40 19.13
N VAL A 59 12.08 -17.88 18.19
CA VAL A 59 13.38 -17.32 17.83
C VAL A 59 13.40 -17.05 16.34
N THR A 60 13.67 -15.81 15.94
CA THR A 60 13.81 -15.44 14.53
C THR A 60 14.98 -16.21 13.89
N ILE A 61 14.71 -16.86 12.76
CA ILE A 61 15.69 -17.68 12.01
C ILE A 61 16.09 -17.03 10.70
N SER A 62 15.22 -16.22 10.09
CA SER A 62 15.51 -15.46 8.88
C SER A 62 14.58 -14.27 8.70
N ASN A 63 15.05 -13.26 7.97
CA ASN A 63 14.25 -12.18 7.41
C ASN A 63 14.37 -12.24 5.89
N THR A 64 13.24 -12.06 5.19
CA THR A 64 13.20 -11.99 3.73
C THR A 64 12.53 -10.69 3.33
N THR A 65 13.17 -9.92 2.44
CA THR A 65 12.55 -8.78 1.77
C THR A 65 12.34 -9.11 0.31
N ILE A 66 11.19 -8.72 -0.24
CA ILE A 66 10.86 -8.86 -1.66
C ILE A 66 10.42 -7.49 -2.15
N ASP A 67 11.20 -6.92 -3.05
CA ASP A 67 10.94 -5.61 -3.64
C ASP A 67 10.59 -5.78 -5.13
N GLY A 68 9.44 -5.24 -5.53
CA GLY A 68 9.00 -5.19 -6.91
C GLY A 68 9.48 -3.92 -7.60
N ASP A 69 9.84 -4.03 -8.87
CA ASP A 69 10.12 -2.90 -9.74
C ASP A 69 9.79 -3.20 -11.21
N THR A 70 9.99 -2.22 -12.09
CA THR A 70 9.81 -2.36 -13.55
C THR A 70 8.42 -2.92 -13.89
N PHE A 71 7.40 -2.35 -13.23
CA PHE A 71 6.02 -2.80 -13.39
C PHE A 71 5.49 -2.52 -14.80
N GLN A 72 4.91 -3.54 -15.41
CA GLN A 72 4.13 -3.52 -16.64
C GLN A 72 2.85 -4.31 -16.36
N VAL A 73 2.07 -3.83 -15.41
CA VAL A 73 0.93 -4.53 -14.81
C VAL A 73 -0.28 -3.63 -14.85
N ASP A 74 -1.30 -4.06 -15.56
CA ASP A 74 -2.60 -3.41 -15.60
C ASP A 74 -3.55 -4.10 -14.61
N VAL A 75 -4.19 -3.32 -13.76
CA VAL A 75 -5.25 -3.75 -12.84
C VAL A 75 -6.52 -3.01 -13.18
N VAL A 76 -7.61 -3.72 -13.42
CA VAL A 76 -8.92 -3.14 -13.75
C VAL A 76 -9.91 -3.54 -12.68
N PHE A 77 -10.47 -2.57 -11.98
CA PHE A 77 -11.59 -2.76 -11.07
C PHE A 77 -12.90 -2.37 -11.76
N ASN A 78 -13.91 -3.22 -11.64
CA ASN A 78 -15.24 -2.98 -12.21
C ASN A 78 -16.24 -2.63 -11.09
N THR A 79 -17.22 -1.80 -11.39
CA THR A 79 -18.29 -1.39 -10.45
C THR A 79 -19.13 -2.56 -9.91
N ASN A 80 -19.12 -3.70 -10.62
CA ASN A 80 -19.84 -4.92 -10.20
C ASN A 80 -19.08 -5.78 -9.19
N GLY A 81 -17.92 -5.30 -8.65
CA GLY A 81 -17.10 -6.04 -7.69
C GLY A 81 -16.24 -7.13 -8.30
N THR A 82 -15.94 -7.07 -9.61
CA THR A 82 -14.97 -7.95 -10.26
C THR A 82 -13.69 -7.20 -10.61
N TYR A 83 -12.57 -7.90 -10.71
CA TYR A 83 -11.31 -7.32 -11.17
C TYR A 83 -10.54 -8.26 -12.09
N THR A 84 -9.64 -7.68 -12.86
CA THR A 84 -8.59 -8.39 -13.62
C THR A 84 -7.26 -7.72 -13.34
N ALA A 85 -6.20 -8.52 -13.26
CA ALA A 85 -4.84 -8.02 -13.09
C ALA A 85 -3.90 -8.88 -13.94
N GLY A 86 -3.10 -8.26 -14.81
CA GLY A 86 -2.21 -9.00 -15.68
C GLY A 86 -1.04 -8.19 -16.18
N GLY A 87 0.03 -8.91 -16.52
CA GLY A 87 1.27 -8.31 -17.02
C GLY A 87 2.50 -8.97 -16.45
N GLN A 88 3.56 -8.17 -16.29
CA GLN A 88 4.82 -8.63 -15.73
C GLN A 88 5.48 -7.56 -14.86
N TYR A 89 6.28 -7.99 -13.92
CA TYR A 89 7.13 -7.13 -13.10
C TYR A 89 8.38 -7.88 -12.67
N ARG A 90 9.42 -7.15 -12.29
CA ARG A 90 10.63 -7.74 -11.74
C ARG A 90 10.55 -7.73 -10.21
N VAL A 91 10.98 -8.82 -9.57
CA VAL A 91 11.16 -8.88 -8.13
C VAL A 91 12.61 -9.14 -7.79
N THR A 92 13.06 -8.52 -6.71
CA THR A 92 14.34 -8.81 -6.07
C THR A 92 14.04 -9.31 -4.66
N SER A 93 14.35 -10.59 -4.40
CA SER A 93 14.19 -11.23 -3.10
C SER A 93 15.53 -11.33 -2.41
N THR A 94 15.63 -10.86 -1.18
CA THR A 94 16.82 -10.99 -0.33
C THR A 94 16.48 -11.74 0.94
N VAL A 95 17.02 -12.94 1.08
CA VAL A 95 16.90 -13.76 2.28
C VAL A 95 18.12 -13.52 3.17
N THR A 96 17.88 -13.11 4.41
CA THR A 96 18.91 -12.85 5.43
C THR A 96 18.73 -13.82 6.59
N PRO A 97 19.39 -14.99 6.57
CA PRO A 97 19.39 -15.91 7.70
C PRO A 97 20.21 -15.34 8.87
N VAL A 98 19.86 -15.71 10.11
CA VAL A 98 20.53 -15.17 11.31
C VAL A 98 22.03 -15.54 11.38
N ALA A 99 22.43 -16.68 10.80
CA ALA A 99 23.79 -17.22 10.97
C ALA A 99 24.66 -17.22 9.70
N THR A 100 24.13 -16.75 8.56
CA THR A 100 24.87 -16.76 7.27
C THR A 100 24.71 -15.44 6.53
N ALA A 101 25.52 -15.25 5.48
CA ALA A 101 25.40 -14.07 4.63
C ALA A 101 24.06 -14.04 3.88
N PRO A 102 23.51 -12.85 3.60
CA PRO A 102 22.31 -12.70 2.77
C PRO A 102 22.48 -13.30 1.38
N VAL A 103 21.38 -13.82 0.84
CA VAL A 103 21.29 -14.33 -0.53
C VAL A 103 20.23 -13.53 -1.26
N THR A 104 20.61 -12.96 -2.41
CA THR A 104 19.70 -12.18 -3.26
C THR A 104 19.45 -12.91 -4.56
N ASN A 105 18.19 -12.96 -4.99
CA ASN A 105 17.73 -13.47 -6.27
C ASN A 105 16.85 -12.43 -6.95
N THR A 106 16.93 -12.35 -8.28
CA THR A 106 16.10 -11.44 -9.08
C THR A 106 15.44 -12.23 -10.20
N GLU A 107 14.13 -12.06 -10.36
CA GLU A 107 13.35 -12.75 -11.39
C GLU A 107 12.25 -11.86 -11.97
N ILE A 108 11.73 -12.25 -13.14
CA ILE A 108 10.55 -11.61 -13.75
C ILE A 108 9.35 -12.50 -13.49
N ILE A 109 8.34 -11.92 -12.87
CA ILE A 109 7.05 -12.57 -12.63
C ILE A 109 6.09 -12.15 -13.72
N VAL A 110 5.49 -13.14 -14.39
CA VAL A 110 4.41 -12.93 -15.36
C VAL A 110 3.14 -13.55 -14.77
N PHE A 111 2.06 -12.80 -14.75
CA PHE A 111 0.79 -13.28 -14.21
C PHE A 111 -0.41 -12.75 -14.99
N ASN A 112 -1.52 -13.45 -14.86
CA ASN A 112 -2.82 -13.04 -15.39
C ASN A 112 -3.89 -13.60 -14.47
N ASN A 113 -4.46 -12.76 -13.63
CA ASN A 113 -5.41 -13.11 -12.59
C ASN A 113 -6.73 -12.38 -12.80
N SER A 114 -7.81 -13.01 -12.36
CA SER A 114 -9.13 -12.39 -12.29
C SER A 114 -9.88 -12.93 -11.08
N GLY A 115 -10.79 -12.14 -10.57
CA GLY A 115 -11.57 -12.53 -9.41
C GLY A 115 -12.66 -11.52 -9.09
N SER A 116 -13.19 -11.64 -7.89
CA SER A 116 -14.09 -10.66 -7.31
C SER A 116 -13.46 -9.98 -6.11
N TYR A 117 -13.96 -8.81 -5.79
CA TYR A 117 -13.61 -8.11 -4.57
C TYR A 117 -14.86 -7.63 -3.84
N SER A 118 -14.73 -7.44 -2.54
CA SER A 118 -15.75 -6.81 -1.70
C SER A 118 -15.11 -5.78 -0.79
N ILE A 119 -15.81 -4.67 -0.59
CA ILE A 119 -15.38 -3.56 0.25
C ILE A 119 -16.15 -3.62 1.57
N ASN A 120 -15.41 -3.45 2.67
CA ASN A 120 -15.99 -3.18 3.99
C ASN A 120 -15.58 -1.75 4.40
N THR A 121 -16.52 -0.83 4.29
CA THR A 121 -16.31 0.59 4.60
C THR A 121 -16.14 0.85 6.10
N ASP A 122 -16.74 0.02 6.97
CA ASP A 122 -16.64 0.19 8.41
C ASP A 122 -15.23 -0.15 8.94
N GLU A 123 -14.57 -1.12 8.29
CA GLU A 123 -13.22 -1.56 8.63
C GLU A 123 -12.15 -0.97 7.69
N ASN A 124 -12.56 -0.22 6.68
CA ASN A 124 -11.70 0.32 5.62
C ASN A 124 -10.84 -0.77 4.96
N THR A 125 -11.49 -1.87 4.54
CA THR A 125 -10.81 -3.03 3.94
C THR A 125 -11.38 -3.41 2.59
N ILE A 126 -10.54 -4.06 1.78
CA ILE A 126 -10.92 -4.74 0.53
C ILE A 126 -10.52 -6.20 0.65
N THR A 127 -11.47 -7.12 0.41
CA THR A 127 -11.21 -8.55 0.34
C THR A 127 -11.25 -9.02 -1.11
N PHE A 128 -10.14 -9.58 -1.58
CA PHE A 128 -10.02 -10.17 -2.91
C PHE A 128 -10.23 -11.68 -2.85
N MET A 129 -11.10 -12.18 -3.72
CA MET A 129 -11.42 -13.61 -3.86
C MET A 129 -10.95 -14.08 -5.24
N VAL A 130 -9.95 -14.94 -5.24
CA VAL A 130 -9.34 -15.53 -6.44
C VAL A 130 -9.40 -17.06 -6.38
N GLN A 131 -9.28 -17.73 -7.53
CA GLN A 131 -9.27 -19.19 -7.58
C GLN A 131 -7.90 -19.80 -7.28
N ASP A 132 -6.82 -19.05 -7.56
CA ASP A 132 -5.43 -19.46 -7.37
C ASP A 132 -4.70 -18.44 -6.48
N GLN A 133 -3.49 -18.77 -6.02
CA GLN A 133 -2.65 -17.82 -5.30
C GLN A 133 -2.27 -16.68 -6.24
N ALA A 134 -2.66 -15.47 -5.86
CA ALA A 134 -2.47 -14.25 -6.64
C ALA A 134 -1.88 -13.16 -5.76
N LEU A 135 -1.23 -12.19 -6.40
CA LEU A 135 -0.70 -10.99 -5.72
C LEU A 135 -1.79 -10.26 -4.91
N LEU A 136 -2.97 -10.11 -5.50
CA LEU A 136 -4.16 -9.58 -4.83
C LEU A 136 -5.02 -10.76 -4.37
N SER A 137 -4.82 -11.22 -3.14
CA SER A 137 -5.55 -12.33 -2.52
C SER A 137 -5.74 -12.09 -1.03
N GLY A 138 -6.95 -12.36 -0.52
CA GLY A 138 -7.29 -12.15 0.89
C GLY A 138 -7.73 -10.71 1.21
N THR A 139 -7.69 -10.35 2.49
CA THR A 139 -8.16 -9.05 2.97
C THR A 139 -7.00 -8.09 3.18
N PHE A 140 -7.11 -6.91 2.59
CA PHE A 140 -6.17 -5.80 2.71
C PHE A 140 -6.83 -4.65 3.46
N ASN A 141 -6.07 -3.99 4.31
CA ASN A 141 -6.41 -2.66 4.83
C ASN A 141 -6.11 -1.62 3.73
N VAL A 142 -6.98 -0.64 3.59
CA VAL A 142 -6.75 0.51 2.72
C VAL A 142 -6.03 1.57 3.53
N ALA A 143 -4.74 1.74 3.28
CA ALA A 143 -3.91 2.71 4.01
C ALA A 143 -4.11 4.14 3.50
N ASP A 144 -4.35 4.28 2.18
CA ASP A 144 -4.66 5.55 1.52
C ASP A 144 -5.54 5.28 0.29
N PHE A 145 -6.53 6.16 0.06
CA PHE A 145 -7.39 6.11 -1.12
C PHE A 145 -7.81 7.50 -1.53
N ASN A 146 -7.51 7.85 -2.78
CA ASN A 146 -7.87 9.14 -3.37
C ASN A 146 -8.20 8.97 -4.87
N GLU A 147 -8.48 10.07 -5.56
CA GLU A 147 -8.85 10.04 -6.99
C GLU A 147 -7.78 9.41 -7.89
N ASN A 148 -6.51 9.46 -7.49
CA ASN A 148 -5.37 9.07 -8.31
C ASN A 148 -4.71 7.77 -7.88
N SER A 149 -4.90 7.32 -6.64
CA SER A 149 -4.16 6.18 -6.10
C SER A 149 -4.90 5.43 -5.01
N ILE A 150 -4.44 4.20 -4.78
CA ILE A 150 -4.81 3.39 -3.63
C ILE A 150 -3.57 2.67 -3.09
N SER A 151 -3.40 2.67 -1.77
CA SER A 151 -2.39 1.89 -1.06
C SER A 151 -3.05 0.84 -0.19
N LEU A 152 -2.57 -0.39 -0.32
CA LEU A 152 -3.11 -1.58 0.31
C LEU A 152 -2.04 -2.24 1.18
N ASP A 153 -2.39 -2.51 2.43
CA ASP A 153 -1.54 -3.21 3.38
C ASP A 153 -2.18 -4.53 3.82
N GLN A 154 -1.37 -5.57 3.90
CA GLN A 154 -1.80 -6.87 4.43
C GLN A 154 -0.76 -7.42 5.39
N GLN A 155 -1.23 -7.98 6.51
CA GLN A 155 -0.40 -8.78 7.40
C GLN A 155 -1.01 -10.18 7.53
N VAL A 156 -0.19 -11.21 7.29
CA VAL A 156 -0.58 -12.61 7.36
C VAL A 156 0.43 -13.36 8.22
N GLU A 157 -0.06 -14.21 9.11
CA GLU A 157 0.76 -15.19 9.82
C GLU A 157 0.50 -16.56 9.24
N GLU A 158 1.56 -17.26 8.84
CA GLU A 158 1.50 -18.61 8.30
C GLU A 158 2.43 -19.53 9.06
N THR A 159 1.94 -20.70 9.44
CA THR A 159 2.74 -21.72 10.13
C THR A 159 2.85 -22.98 9.27
N VAL A 160 4.08 -23.35 8.94
CA VAL A 160 4.40 -24.58 8.20
C VAL A 160 5.38 -25.44 9.00
N GLY A 161 4.89 -26.54 9.54
CA GLY A 161 5.66 -27.37 10.48
C GLY A 161 5.96 -26.61 11.77
N ASP A 162 7.23 -26.47 12.10
CA ASP A 162 7.70 -25.76 13.31
C ASP A 162 8.12 -24.29 13.02
N ILE A 163 7.86 -23.80 11.81
CA ILE A 163 8.23 -22.45 11.39
C ILE A 163 6.97 -21.61 11.27
N THR A 164 6.95 -20.47 11.95
CA THR A 164 5.93 -19.42 11.81
C THR A 164 6.53 -18.24 11.07
N SER A 165 5.86 -17.79 10.02
CA SER A 165 6.24 -16.63 9.22
C SER A 165 5.20 -15.53 9.36
N LEU A 166 5.64 -14.34 9.75
CA LEU A 166 4.86 -13.11 9.72
C LEU A 166 5.18 -12.39 8.41
N ILE A 167 4.16 -12.22 7.57
CA ILE A 167 4.26 -11.63 6.23
C ILE A 167 3.57 -10.28 6.27
N ASN A 168 4.31 -9.21 5.99
CA ASN A 168 3.78 -7.87 5.80
C ASN A 168 3.92 -7.49 4.33
N MET A 169 2.81 -7.11 3.69
CA MET A 169 2.77 -6.72 2.28
C MET A 169 2.21 -5.31 2.13
N ASN A 170 2.87 -4.51 1.31
CA ASN A 170 2.39 -3.20 0.88
C ASN A 170 2.33 -3.16 -0.65
N ILE A 171 1.20 -2.72 -1.20
CA ILE A 171 0.98 -2.55 -2.64
C ILE A 171 0.39 -1.17 -2.85
N SER A 172 0.98 -0.40 -3.77
CA SER A 172 0.38 0.86 -4.22
C SER A 172 0.05 0.78 -5.71
N LEU A 173 -1.11 1.33 -6.04
CA LEU A 173 -1.62 1.41 -7.40
C LEU A 173 -1.94 2.86 -7.75
N GLU A 174 -1.57 3.28 -8.96
CA GLU A 174 -1.92 4.59 -9.52
C GLU A 174 -2.94 4.42 -10.64
N ARG A 175 -3.96 5.27 -10.64
CA ARG A 175 -5.00 5.31 -11.66
C ARG A 175 -4.47 5.90 -12.96
N ILE A 176 -4.84 5.32 -14.12
CA ILE A 176 -4.43 5.72 -15.47
C ILE A 176 -5.62 6.11 -16.33
#